data_8acb7b63fca6c9386bc2155c818f03f7
#
_entry.id   8acb7b63fca6c9386bc2155c818f03f7
#
_cell.length_a   1.000
_cell.length_b   1.000
_cell.length_c   1.000
_cell.angle_alpha   90.00
_cell.angle_beta   90.00
_cell.angle_gamma   90.00
#
_symmetry.space_group_name_H-M   'P 1'
#
loop_
_entity.id
_entity.type
_entity.pdbx_description
1 polymer ?
#
loop_
_entity_poly.entity_id
_entity_poly.type
_entity_poly.pdbx_seq_one_letter_code
_entity_poly.pdbx_strand_id
1 'polypeptide(L)'
;MTAWGLSRVPAPMLELLLAAVEQGRLECPFTASDLSDVGLRGRAAEIADALSGVDRTGVLAAVRVALAEREHRPPPRLDLVWTGPETRASVAQSTALCIERLFNEATHTVIVGGYSFDRAEILAPLHRAMKERSVSVMLFMDIEGEAQTREGADAFATEQIDRFFRDVWNFGLPKPDIYYDPRTAAPGPPWASLHAKCVIIDDRASFITSANFTDRGQTRNIEAGVLIEDAHFAEQLAGHWRQLITETLVRRYTG
;
A
#
# COMPACT_ATOMS: atom_id res chain seq x y z
N MET A 1 25.53 -6.04 -0.27
CA MET A 1 25.39 -4.68 -0.83
C MET A 1 24.15 -4.67 -1.70
N THR A 2 23.04 -4.17 -1.19
CA THR A 2 21.79 -4.08 -1.95
C THR A 2 21.78 -2.76 -2.73
N ALA A 3 21.80 -2.83 -4.06
CA ALA A 3 21.84 -1.70 -4.99
C ALA A 3 20.58 -0.79 -4.99
N TRP A 4 19.78 -0.82 -3.94
CA TRP A 4 18.45 -0.22 -3.89
C TRP A 4 18.34 1.07 -3.06
N GLY A 5 19.44 1.50 -2.41
CA GLY A 5 19.39 2.54 -1.37
C GLY A 5 18.83 3.90 -1.82
N LEU A 6 19.28 4.47 -2.95
CA LEU A 6 18.84 5.81 -3.36
C LEU A 6 17.55 5.81 -4.19
N SER A 7 17.19 4.70 -4.82
CA SER A 7 15.97 4.62 -5.67
C SER A 7 14.68 4.82 -4.87
N ARG A 8 14.68 4.50 -3.58
CA ARG A 8 13.54 4.65 -2.66
C ARG A 8 13.50 5.99 -1.91
N VAL A 9 14.55 6.79 -1.97
CA VAL A 9 14.61 8.09 -1.29
C VAL A 9 13.83 9.11 -2.14
N PRO A 10 12.83 9.83 -1.62
CA PRO A 10 12.07 10.84 -2.38
C PRO A 10 12.96 11.91 -3.02
N ALA A 11 12.59 12.41 -4.22
CA ALA A 11 13.37 13.43 -4.92
C ALA A 11 13.67 14.67 -4.07
N PRO A 12 12.73 15.26 -3.30
CA PRO A 12 13.03 16.39 -2.42
C PRO A 12 14.09 16.10 -1.37
N MET A 13 14.18 14.85 -0.89
CA MET A 13 15.23 14.46 0.06
C MET A 13 16.59 14.30 -0.62
N LEU A 14 16.63 13.82 -1.86
CA LEU A 14 17.88 13.77 -2.65
C LEU A 14 18.37 15.17 -3.01
N GLU A 15 17.47 16.09 -3.35
CA GLU A 15 17.79 17.50 -3.60
C GLU A 15 18.36 18.16 -2.34
N LEU A 16 17.76 17.89 -1.18
CA LEU A 16 18.26 18.38 0.11
C LEU A 16 19.65 17.81 0.43
N LEU A 17 19.86 16.50 0.19
CA LEU A 17 21.16 15.85 0.34
C LEU A 17 22.21 16.47 -0.59
N LEU A 18 21.86 16.62 -1.87
CA LEU A 18 22.73 17.25 -2.87
C LEU A 18 23.17 18.65 -2.41
N ALA A 19 22.22 19.50 -2.06
CA ALA A 19 22.47 20.85 -1.59
C ALA A 19 23.31 20.88 -0.29
N ALA A 20 23.07 19.97 0.65
CA ALA A 20 23.84 19.90 1.89
C ALA A 20 25.32 19.56 1.64
N VAL A 21 25.59 18.61 0.73
CA VAL A 21 26.96 18.23 0.36
C VAL A 21 27.64 19.30 -0.50
N GLU A 22 26.95 19.91 -1.47
CA GLU A 22 27.49 20.98 -2.31
C GLU A 22 27.88 22.22 -1.50
N GLN A 23 27.05 22.58 -0.53
CA GLN A 23 27.25 23.75 0.36
C GLN A 23 28.23 23.48 1.51
N GLY A 24 28.77 22.27 1.62
CA GLY A 24 29.66 21.89 2.72
C GLY A 24 28.97 21.81 4.10
N ARG A 25 27.64 21.74 4.15
CA ARG A 25 26.89 21.52 5.38
C ARG A 25 26.90 20.07 5.84
N LEU A 26 27.23 19.16 4.94
CA LEU A 26 27.42 17.74 5.17
C LEU A 26 28.76 17.29 4.59
N GLU A 27 29.68 16.83 5.43
CA GLU A 27 30.97 16.29 5.03
C GLU A 27 30.88 14.79 4.79
N CYS A 28 31.63 14.27 3.82
CA CYS A 28 31.70 12.84 3.51
C CYS A 28 33.00 12.23 4.05
N PRO A 29 32.96 11.04 4.65
CA PRO A 29 31.78 10.22 4.92
C PRO A 29 30.91 10.75 6.06
N PHE A 30 29.61 10.50 5.99
CA PHE A 30 28.63 10.94 6.98
C PHE A 30 27.89 9.76 7.63
N THR A 31 27.33 10.00 8.81
CA THR A 31 26.51 9.05 9.56
C THR A 31 25.02 9.37 9.43
N ALA A 32 24.16 8.48 9.92
CA ALA A 32 22.72 8.75 10.00
C ALA A 32 22.38 9.94 10.91
N SER A 33 23.23 10.22 11.93
CA SER A 33 23.08 11.40 12.79
C SER A 33 23.29 12.69 12.01
N ASP A 34 24.40 12.76 11.24
CA ASP A 34 24.73 13.94 10.43
C ASP A 34 23.65 14.25 9.41
N LEU A 35 23.08 13.21 8.79
CA LEU A 35 21.94 13.33 7.86
C LEU A 35 20.68 13.85 8.57
N SER A 36 20.45 13.42 9.80
CA SER A 36 19.30 13.89 10.61
C SER A 36 19.43 15.37 10.95
N ASP A 37 20.63 15.86 11.18
CA ASP A 37 20.91 17.26 11.53
C ASP A 37 20.69 18.20 10.32
N VAL A 38 20.85 17.71 9.10
CA VAL A 38 20.52 18.45 7.87
C VAL A 38 19.08 18.25 7.37
N GLY A 39 18.21 17.62 8.18
CA GLY A 39 16.78 17.51 7.90
C GLY A 39 16.33 16.20 7.23
N LEU A 40 17.20 15.19 7.10
CA LEU A 40 16.93 13.92 6.41
C LEU A 40 16.49 12.78 7.36
N ARG A 41 15.89 13.11 8.51
CA ARG A 41 15.58 12.16 9.61
C ARG A 41 14.83 10.89 9.16
N GLY A 42 13.84 11.02 8.29
CA GLY A 42 12.96 9.90 7.90
C GLY A 42 13.64 8.79 7.09
N ARG A 43 14.83 9.05 6.50
CA ARG A 43 15.58 8.11 5.66
C ARG A 43 17.08 8.11 5.93
N ALA A 44 17.49 8.69 7.04
CA ALA A 44 18.90 8.90 7.36
C ALA A 44 19.71 7.59 7.38
N ALA A 45 19.19 6.54 8.00
CA ALA A 45 19.86 5.24 8.06
C ALA A 45 20.02 4.59 6.68
N GLU A 46 18.98 4.62 5.84
CA GLU A 46 19.02 4.06 4.48
C GLU A 46 20.01 4.80 3.58
N ILE A 47 20.04 6.14 3.68
CA ILE A 47 20.97 6.98 2.89
C ILE A 47 22.41 6.74 3.35
N ALA A 48 22.66 6.69 4.67
CA ALA A 48 23.96 6.43 5.22
C ALA A 48 24.50 5.05 4.82
N ASP A 49 23.66 4.02 4.86
CA ASP A 49 24.02 2.67 4.45
C ASP A 49 24.31 2.60 2.93
N ALA A 50 23.45 3.20 2.12
CA ALA A 50 23.59 3.21 0.65
C ALA A 50 24.86 3.91 0.17
N LEU A 51 25.32 4.94 0.89
CA LEU A 51 26.48 5.77 0.54
C LEU A 51 27.68 5.51 1.47
N SER A 52 27.65 4.43 2.23
CA SER A 52 28.72 4.06 3.13
C SER A 52 30.06 3.88 2.40
N GLY A 53 31.09 4.59 2.86
CA GLY A 53 32.44 4.54 2.26
C GLY A 53 32.59 5.27 0.92
N VAL A 54 31.55 5.98 0.47
CA VAL A 54 31.59 6.78 -0.76
C VAL A 54 32.14 8.18 -0.43
N ASP A 55 33.10 8.64 -1.21
CA ASP A 55 33.66 9.98 -1.07
C ASP A 55 32.69 11.07 -1.58
N ARG A 56 33.02 12.33 -1.33
CA ARG A 56 32.19 13.47 -1.73
C ARG A 56 31.84 13.47 -3.22
N THR A 57 32.80 13.15 -4.07
CA THR A 57 32.61 13.14 -5.51
C THR A 57 31.65 12.02 -5.93
N GLY A 58 31.81 10.85 -5.36
CA GLY A 58 30.93 9.70 -5.60
C GLY A 58 29.51 9.95 -5.08
N VAL A 59 29.33 10.56 -3.91
CA VAL A 59 28.02 10.95 -3.38
C VAL A 59 27.31 11.92 -4.34
N LEU A 60 28.00 12.99 -4.77
CA LEU A 60 27.42 13.96 -5.70
C LEU A 60 27.03 13.32 -7.03
N ALA A 61 27.89 12.44 -7.57
CA ALA A 61 27.60 11.72 -8.80
C ALA A 61 26.39 10.79 -8.65
N ALA A 62 26.35 9.97 -7.60
CA ALA A 62 25.25 9.03 -7.35
C ALA A 62 23.92 9.73 -7.18
N VAL A 63 23.88 10.85 -6.41
CA VAL A 63 22.64 11.60 -6.18
C VAL A 63 22.18 12.30 -7.46
N ARG A 64 23.08 12.89 -8.24
CA ARG A 64 22.73 13.52 -9.52
C ARG A 64 22.18 12.51 -10.53
N VAL A 65 22.79 11.33 -10.64
CA VAL A 65 22.28 10.25 -11.50
C VAL A 65 20.88 9.83 -11.04
N ALA A 66 20.68 9.62 -9.73
CA ALA A 66 19.39 9.23 -9.18
C ALA A 66 18.29 10.30 -9.41
N LEU A 67 18.64 11.58 -9.41
CA LEU A 67 17.74 12.68 -9.76
C LEU A 67 17.45 12.72 -11.26
N ALA A 68 18.50 12.65 -12.09
CA ALA A 68 18.35 12.67 -13.55
C ALA A 68 17.51 11.50 -14.09
N GLU A 69 17.67 10.30 -13.54
CA GLU A 69 16.81 9.16 -13.89
C GLU A 69 15.33 9.44 -13.61
N ARG A 70 15.03 10.20 -12.55
CA ARG A 70 13.65 10.56 -12.20
C ARG A 70 13.04 11.61 -13.11
N GLU A 71 13.83 12.58 -13.55
CA GLU A 71 13.40 13.57 -14.55
C GLU A 71 13.02 12.91 -15.88
N HIS A 72 13.65 11.78 -16.22
CA HIS A 72 13.37 11.02 -17.44
C HIS A 72 12.26 9.97 -17.30
N ARG A 73 11.68 9.80 -16.10
CA ARG A 73 10.51 8.92 -15.94
C ARG A 73 9.28 9.58 -16.57
N PRO A 74 8.51 8.84 -17.37
CA PRO A 74 7.23 9.34 -17.84
C PRO A 74 6.35 9.66 -16.62
N PRO A 75 5.57 10.73 -16.65
CA PRO A 75 4.64 11.06 -15.58
C PRO A 75 3.69 9.87 -15.33
N PRO A 76 3.31 9.62 -14.06
CA PRO A 76 2.37 8.55 -13.74
C PRO A 76 1.06 8.77 -14.50
N ARG A 77 0.49 7.69 -15.02
CA ARG A 77 -0.85 7.76 -15.58
C ARG A 77 -1.85 7.73 -14.43
N LEU A 78 -2.67 8.78 -14.36
CA LEU A 78 -3.69 8.95 -13.34
C LEU A 78 -5.07 8.97 -14.01
N ASP A 79 -5.93 8.03 -13.65
CA ASP A 79 -7.31 8.00 -14.13
C ASP A 79 -8.26 8.25 -12.95
N LEU A 80 -9.21 9.19 -13.14
CA LEU A 80 -10.28 9.43 -12.17
C LEU A 80 -11.26 8.25 -12.19
N VAL A 81 -11.58 7.75 -11.00
CA VAL A 81 -12.58 6.69 -10.79
C VAL A 81 -13.69 7.25 -9.91
N TRP A 82 -14.95 7.00 -10.29
CA TRP A 82 -16.10 7.61 -9.64
C TRP A 82 -17.24 6.62 -9.46
N THR A 83 -17.90 6.68 -8.32
CA THR A 83 -19.22 6.09 -8.09
C THR A 83 -20.19 7.23 -7.75
N GLY A 84 -21.38 7.21 -8.31
CA GLY A 84 -22.41 8.20 -8.01
C GLY A 84 -23.08 8.76 -9.26
N PRO A 85 -23.86 9.84 -9.12
CA PRO A 85 -24.53 10.44 -10.25
C PRO A 85 -23.56 10.85 -11.36
N GLU A 86 -23.87 10.48 -12.60
CA GLU A 86 -23.09 10.88 -13.76
C GLU A 86 -23.31 12.38 -14.04
N THR A 87 -22.22 13.10 -14.27
CA THR A 87 -22.25 14.47 -14.76
C THR A 87 -21.77 14.51 -16.21
N ARG A 88 -22.34 15.41 -17.02
CA ARG A 88 -21.97 15.56 -18.46
C ARG A 88 -20.49 15.93 -18.68
N ALA A 89 -19.78 16.30 -17.62
CA ALA A 89 -18.39 16.77 -17.68
C ALA A 89 -17.35 15.69 -17.32
N SER A 90 -17.79 14.47 -16.93
CA SER A 90 -16.87 13.46 -16.36
C SER A 90 -16.76 12.25 -17.27
N VAL A 91 -15.55 11.99 -17.75
CA VAL A 91 -15.17 10.68 -18.34
C VAL A 91 -14.46 9.89 -17.24
N ALA A 92 -15.19 9.54 -16.17
CA ALA A 92 -14.63 8.74 -15.08
C ALA A 92 -15.00 7.28 -15.26
N GLN A 93 -14.07 6.38 -14.93
CA GLN A 93 -14.34 4.94 -14.89
C GLN A 93 -15.16 4.62 -13.63
N SER A 94 -16.10 3.67 -13.72
CA SER A 94 -16.83 3.15 -12.55
C SER A 94 -15.90 2.42 -11.59
N THR A 95 -16.08 2.61 -10.28
CA THR A 95 -15.30 1.92 -9.23
C THR A 95 -15.37 0.41 -9.37
N ALA A 96 -16.56 -0.15 -9.60
CA ALA A 96 -16.74 -1.59 -9.77
C ALA A 96 -15.97 -2.13 -10.97
N LEU A 97 -16.04 -1.45 -12.12
CA LEU A 97 -15.33 -1.86 -13.33
C LEU A 97 -13.80 -1.71 -13.16
N CYS A 98 -13.34 -0.69 -12.43
CA CYS A 98 -11.93 -0.51 -12.14
C CYS A 98 -11.38 -1.68 -11.30
N ILE A 99 -12.07 -2.06 -10.23
CA ILE A 99 -11.67 -3.18 -9.37
C ILE A 99 -11.71 -4.50 -10.15
N GLU A 100 -12.78 -4.76 -10.90
CA GLU A 100 -12.90 -5.97 -11.72
C GLU A 100 -11.76 -6.08 -12.73
N ARG A 101 -11.44 -4.97 -13.43
CA ARG A 101 -10.33 -4.90 -14.38
C ARG A 101 -9.00 -5.24 -13.70
N LEU A 102 -8.69 -4.60 -12.56
CA LEU A 102 -7.44 -4.85 -11.83
C LEU A 102 -7.30 -6.31 -11.41
N PHE A 103 -8.34 -6.93 -10.88
CA PHE A 103 -8.31 -8.34 -10.51
C PHE A 103 -8.14 -9.27 -11.72
N ASN A 104 -8.74 -8.92 -12.86
CA ASN A 104 -8.58 -9.68 -14.09
C ASN A 104 -7.19 -9.51 -14.72
N GLU A 105 -6.53 -8.37 -14.54
CA GLU A 105 -5.19 -8.08 -15.06
C GLU A 105 -4.06 -8.61 -14.17
N ALA A 106 -4.33 -8.91 -12.90
CA ALA A 106 -3.32 -9.39 -11.95
C ALA A 106 -2.73 -10.73 -12.40
N THR A 107 -1.41 -10.85 -12.37
CA THR A 107 -0.66 -12.02 -12.84
C THR A 107 0.17 -12.71 -11.75
N HIS A 108 0.60 -11.98 -10.73
CA HIS A 108 1.47 -12.48 -9.68
C HIS A 108 0.93 -12.21 -8.27
N THR A 109 0.67 -10.94 -7.95
CA THR A 109 0.31 -10.54 -6.59
C THR A 109 -0.80 -9.51 -6.57
N VAL A 110 -1.67 -9.63 -5.57
CA VAL A 110 -2.66 -8.59 -5.25
C VAL A 110 -2.61 -8.30 -3.76
N ILE A 111 -2.57 -7.01 -3.41
CA ILE A 111 -2.78 -6.53 -2.05
C ILE A 111 -4.10 -5.76 -2.04
N VAL A 112 -4.99 -6.12 -1.13
CA VAL A 112 -6.25 -5.41 -0.91
C VAL A 112 -6.26 -4.89 0.52
N GLY A 113 -6.40 -3.58 0.70
CA GLY A 113 -6.76 -2.98 1.98
C GLY A 113 -8.23 -2.59 1.95
N GLY A 114 -9.03 -3.03 2.91
CA GLY A 114 -10.46 -2.74 2.93
C GLY A 114 -11.03 -2.62 4.34
N TYR A 115 -11.94 -1.66 4.50
CA TYR A 115 -12.64 -1.46 5.75
C TYR A 115 -13.84 -2.41 5.90
N SER A 116 -14.68 -2.52 4.87
CA SER A 116 -15.87 -3.36 4.89
C SER A 116 -16.07 -4.10 3.59
N PHE A 117 -16.53 -5.35 3.69
CA PHE A 117 -16.77 -6.27 2.58
C PHE A 117 -18.15 -6.93 2.78
N ASP A 118 -19.06 -6.78 1.84
CA ASP A 118 -20.41 -7.37 1.95
C ASP A 118 -20.87 -8.18 0.73
N ARG A 119 -20.07 -8.19 -0.37
CA ARG A 119 -20.47 -8.80 -1.63
C ARG A 119 -19.43 -9.74 -2.21
N ALA A 120 -19.81 -10.99 -2.38
CA ALA A 120 -19.00 -12.01 -3.04
C ALA A 120 -18.66 -11.63 -4.49
N GLU A 121 -19.59 -11.03 -5.21
CA GLU A 121 -19.45 -10.67 -6.63
C GLU A 121 -18.27 -9.74 -6.88
N ILE A 122 -17.97 -8.83 -5.95
CA ILE A 122 -16.82 -7.92 -6.05
C ILE A 122 -15.50 -8.69 -6.00
N LEU A 123 -15.44 -9.77 -5.22
CA LEU A 123 -14.24 -10.59 -5.00
C LEU A 123 -14.16 -11.80 -5.94
N ALA A 124 -15.21 -12.13 -6.67
CA ALA A 124 -15.24 -13.27 -7.60
C ALA A 124 -14.14 -13.22 -8.67
N PRO A 125 -13.84 -12.06 -9.32
CA PRO A 125 -12.71 -11.97 -10.25
C PRO A 125 -11.35 -12.23 -9.57
N LEU A 126 -11.19 -11.82 -8.31
CA LEU A 126 -9.97 -12.07 -7.52
C LEU A 126 -9.80 -13.57 -7.23
N HIS A 127 -10.87 -14.25 -6.78
CA HIS A 127 -10.85 -15.71 -6.58
C HIS A 127 -10.50 -16.44 -7.88
N ARG A 128 -11.05 -16.01 -9.02
CA ARG A 128 -10.74 -16.57 -10.33
C ARG A 128 -9.25 -16.39 -10.67
N ALA A 129 -8.67 -15.20 -10.42
CA ALA A 129 -7.25 -14.95 -10.62
C ALA A 129 -6.36 -15.88 -9.79
N MET A 130 -6.71 -16.10 -8.52
CA MET A 130 -6.01 -17.06 -7.66
C MET A 130 -6.09 -18.48 -8.21
N LYS A 131 -7.27 -18.92 -8.63
CA LYS A 131 -7.54 -20.28 -9.09
C LYS A 131 -6.90 -20.60 -10.43
N GLU A 132 -6.98 -19.69 -11.39
CA GLU A 132 -6.60 -19.93 -12.79
C GLU A 132 -5.15 -19.52 -13.07
N ARG A 133 -4.64 -18.49 -12.36
CA ARG A 133 -3.31 -17.91 -12.60
C ARG A 133 -2.36 -18.02 -11.40
N SER A 134 -2.81 -18.65 -10.31
CA SER A 134 -2.01 -18.79 -9.08
C SER A 134 -1.57 -17.44 -8.49
N VAL A 135 -2.40 -16.41 -8.65
CA VAL A 135 -2.13 -15.08 -8.06
C VAL A 135 -2.11 -15.18 -6.55
N SER A 136 -1.07 -14.67 -5.92
CA SER A 136 -0.96 -14.57 -4.45
C SER A 136 -1.72 -13.36 -3.96
N VAL A 137 -2.58 -13.52 -2.95
CA VAL A 137 -3.43 -12.44 -2.44
C VAL A 137 -3.22 -12.23 -0.95
N MET A 138 -2.87 -11.00 -0.59
CA MET A 138 -2.87 -10.48 0.78
C MET A 138 -4.06 -9.54 0.95
N LEU A 139 -4.95 -9.86 1.87
CA LEU A 139 -6.13 -9.05 2.18
C LEU A 139 -6.01 -8.51 3.61
N PHE A 140 -5.90 -7.21 3.73
CA PHE A 140 -5.90 -6.50 5.00
C PHE A 140 -7.30 -5.97 5.27
N MET A 141 -7.93 -6.44 6.33
CA MET A 141 -9.30 -6.07 6.66
C MET A 141 -9.43 -5.48 8.05
N ASP A 142 -10.37 -4.58 8.20
CA ASP A 142 -10.79 -4.09 9.51
C ASP A 142 -11.58 -5.16 10.25
N ILE A 143 -11.53 -5.13 11.57
CA ILE A 143 -12.37 -5.96 12.44
C ILE A 143 -13.48 -5.08 12.97
N GLU A 144 -14.68 -5.23 12.41
CA GLU A 144 -15.84 -4.44 12.80
C GLU A 144 -16.34 -4.83 14.21
N GLY A 145 -16.39 -3.85 15.11
CA GLY A 145 -16.82 -4.03 16.49
C GLY A 145 -15.65 -4.24 17.44
N GLU A 146 -15.98 -4.61 18.68
CA GLU A 146 -15.01 -4.73 19.75
C GLU A 146 -15.19 -6.04 20.49
N ALA A 147 -14.08 -6.66 20.88
CA ALA A 147 -14.09 -7.76 21.84
C ALA A 147 -14.56 -7.27 23.23
N GLN A 148 -15.08 -8.18 24.03
CA GLN A 148 -15.47 -7.84 25.41
C GLN A 148 -14.25 -7.57 26.31
N THR A 149 -13.11 -8.20 26.02
CA THR A 149 -11.85 -8.04 26.74
C THR A 149 -10.68 -7.97 25.76
N ARG A 150 -9.55 -7.41 26.19
CA ARG A 150 -8.33 -7.37 25.37
C ARG A 150 -7.77 -8.76 25.06
N GLU A 151 -7.86 -9.67 26.03
CA GLU A 151 -7.45 -11.06 25.87
C GLU A 151 -8.32 -11.83 24.86
N GLY A 152 -9.57 -11.42 24.70
CA GLY A 152 -10.51 -11.99 23.74
C GLY A 152 -10.43 -11.39 22.33
N ALA A 153 -9.60 -10.38 22.10
CA ALA A 153 -9.56 -9.66 20.83
C ALA A 153 -9.18 -10.55 19.63
N ASP A 154 -8.24 -11.47 19.80
CA ASP A 154 -7.84 -12.39 18.73
C ASP A 154 -8.92 -13.42 18.39
N ALA A 155 -9.60 -13.95 19.41
CA ALA A 155 -10.71 -14.87 19.19
C ALA A 155 -11.89 -14.16 18.50
N PHE A 156 -12.17 -12.91 18.88
CA PHE A 156 -13.16 -12.08 18.23
C PHE A 156 -12.81 -11.79 16.77
N ALA A 157 -11.54 -11.41 16.48
CA ALA A 157 -11.07 -11.20 15.12
C ALA A 157 -11.18 -12.49 14.29
N THR A 158 -10.81 -13.63 14.86
CA THR A 158 -10.97 -14.93 14.20
C THR A 158 -12.42 -15.20 13.82
N GLU A 159 -13.38 -14.97 14.74
CA GLU A 159 -14.81 -15.14 14.46
C GLU A 159 -15.30 -14.23 13.34
N GLN A 160 -14.85 -12.96 13.29
CA GLN A 160 -15.21 -12.04 12.21
C GLN A 160 -14.65 -12.50 10.85
N ILE A 161 -13.41 -12.99 10.83
CA ILE A 161 -12.79 -13.51 9.61
C ILE A 161 -13.44 -14.82 9.16
N ASP A 162 -13.83 -15.71 10.09
CA ASP A 162 -14.61 -16.92 9.76
C ASP A 162 -15.97 -16.55 9.14
N ARG A 163 -16.61 -15.50 9.66
CA ARG A 163 -17.84 -14.96 9.08
C ARG A 163 -17.61 -14.44 7.67
N PHE A 164 -16.54 -13.67 7.44
CA PHE A 164 -16.16 -13.22 6.10
C PHE A 164 -15.99 -14.40 5.13
N PHE A 165 -15.28 -15.47 5.54
CA PHE A 165 -15.11 -16.66 4.70
C PHE A 165 -16.41 -17.41 4.43
N ARG A 166 -17.35 -17.39 5.34
CA ARG A 166 -18.64 -18.06 5.19
C ARG A 166 -19.60 -17.25 4.32
N ASP A 167 -19.69 -15.95 4.57
CA ASP A 167 -20.76 -15.10 4.06
C ASP A 167 -20.36 -14.30 2.80
N VAL A 168 -19.08 -13.91 2.69
CA VAL A 168 -18.56 -13.09 1.59
C VAL A 168 -17.62 -13.88 0.69
N TRP A 169 -16.57 -14.52 1.25
CA TRP A 169 -15.66 -15.38 0.46
C TRP A 169 -16.19 -16.81 0.39
N ASN A 170 -17.38 -17.03 -0.12
CA ASN A 170 -18.05 -18.32 -0.17
C ASN A 170 -17.65 -19.21 -1.35
N PHE A 171 -16.53 -18.92 -2.01
CA PHE A 171 -16.00 -19.63 -3.19
C PHE A 171 -15.24 -20.92 -2.84
N GLY A 172 -14.89 -21.14 -1.57
CA GLY A 172 -13.99 -22.21 -1.16
C GLY A 172 -12.52 -21.88 -1.41
N LEU A 173 -11.76 -22.89 -1.84
CA LEU A 173 -10.32 -22.73 -2.13
C LEU A 173 -10.08 -22.21 -3.56
N PRO A 174 -8.99 -21.47 -3.78
CA PRO A 174 -8.04 -20.96 -2.79
C PRO A 174 -8.62 -19.82 -1.95
N LYS A 175 -8.08 -19.62 -0.74
CA LYS A 175 -8.39 -18.51 0.14
C LYS A 175 -7.23 -17.49 0.14
N PRO A 176 -7.49 -16.18 0.28
CA PRO A 176 -6.45 -15.18 0.45
C PRO A 176 -5.79 -15.29 1.82
N ASP A 177 -4.55 -14.83 1.94
CA ASP A 177 -3.93 -14.59 3.23
C ASP A 177 -4.55 -13.34 3.86
N ILE A 178 -5.26 -13.51 4.98
CA ILE A 178 -5.90 -12.39 5.67
C ILE A 178 -5.01 -11.87 6.80
N TYR A 179 -4.91 -10.55 6.85
CA TYR A 179 -4.23 -9.79 7.91
C TYR A 179 -5.17 -8.77 8.52
N TYR A 180 -5.05 -8.56 9.84
CA TYR A 180 -5.82 -7.57 10.58
C TYR A 180 -4.95 -6.83 11.59
N ASP A 181 -5.30 -5.60 11.91
CA ASP A 181 -4.66 -4.84 12.98
C ASP A 181 -5.29 -5.24 14.33
N PRO A 182 -4.55 -5.85 15.27
CA PRO A 182 -5.12 -6.26 16.54
C PRO A 182 -5.68 -5.11 17.39
N ARG A 183 -5.29 -3.87 17.10
CA ARG A 183 -5.83 -2.69 17.78
C ARG A 183 -7.27 -2.41 17.40
N THR A 184 -7.73 -2.83 16.20
CA THR A 184 -9.11 -2.61 15.76
C THR A 184 -10.11 -3.51 16.49
N ALA A 185 -9.67 -4.69 16.92
CA ALA A 185 -10.48 -5.64 17.69
C ALA A 185 -10.44 -5.37 19.21
N ALA A 186 -9.49 -4.55 19.70
CA ALA A 186 -9.28 -4.33 21.11
C ALA A 186 -10.32 -3.34 21.67
N PRO A 187 -10.92 -3.61 22.85
CA PRO A 187 -11.88 -2.71 23.46
C PRO A 187 -11.22 -1.47 24.06
N GLY A 188 -11.93 -0.35 24.01
CA GLY A 188 -11.53 0.90 24.66
C GLY A 188 -10.50 1.73 23.89
N PRO A 189 -10.31 3.00 24.31
CA PRO A 189 -9.41 3.92 23.66
C PRO A 189 -7.93 3.52 23.82
N PRO A 190 -7.05 3.95 22.89
CA PRO A 190 -7.39 4.69 21.68
C PRO A 190 -8.03 3.80 20.61
N TRP A 191 -9.13 4.29 20.02
CA TRP A 191 -9.80 3.58 18.93
C TRP A 191 -8.90 3.55 17.68
N ALA A 192 -8.78 2.39 17.06
CA ALA A 192 -8.09 2.21 15.79
C ALA A 192 -9.05 1.63 14.75
N SER A 193 -8.79 1.89 13.48
CA SER A 193 -9.54 1.33 12.36
C SER A 193 -8.62 1.19 11.16
N LEU A 194 -8.69 0.08 10.47
CA LEU A 194 -8.08 -0.11 9.17
C LEU A 194 -9.02 0.51 8.12
N HIS A 195 -8.96 1.83 7.96
CA HIS A 195 -9.90 2.59 7.13
C HIS A 195 -9.40 2.82 5.69
N ALA A 196 -8.26 2.27 5.31
CA ALA A 196 -7.77 2.31 3.93
C ALA A 196 -8.67 1.48 2.99
N LYS A 197 -8.87 1.98 1.77
CA LYS A 197 -9.50 1.24 0.68
C LYS A 197 -8.58 1.35 -0.53
N CYS A 198 -7.86 0.28 -0.80
CA CYS A 198 -6.95 0.24 -1.95
C CYS A 198 -6.79 -1.17 -2.51
N VAL A 199 -6.42 -1.21 -3.78
CA VAL A 199 -5.99 -2.43 -4.49
C VAL A 199 -4.65 -2.14 -5.13
N ILE A 200 -3.68 -3.04 -4.95
CA ILE A 200 -2.38 -2.96 -5.61
C ILE A 200 -2.17 -4.28 -6.35
N ILE A 201 -1.82 -4.21 -7.62
CA ILE A 201 -1.56 -5.40 -8.45
C ILE A 201 -0.12 -5.39 -8.96
N ASP A 202 0.56 -6.54 -8.81
CA ASP A 202 1.86 -6.85 -9.41
C ASP A 202 2.94 -5.78 -9.16
N ASP A 203 2.84 -5.02 -8.05
CA ASP A 203 3.66 -3.84 -7.77
C ASP A 203 3.74 -2.85 -8.96
N ARG A 204 2.71 -2.83 -9.83
CA ARG A 204 2.65 -2.08 -11.09
C ARG A 204 1.60 -0.98 -11.10
N ALA A 205 0.44 -1.26 -10.54
CA ALA A 205 -0.68 -0.33 -10.50
C ALA A 205 -1.35 -0.35 -9.13
N SER A 206 -1.89 0.81 -8.74
CA SER A 206 -2.58 1.00 -7.47
C SER A 206 -3.88 1.75 -7.69
N PHE A 207 -4.94 1.29 -7.07
CA PHE A 207 -6.21 1.99 -6.98
C PHE A 207 -6.46 2.40 -5.54
N ILE A 208 -6.66 3.69 -5.29
CA ILE A 208 -6.98 4.25 -3.98
C ILE A 208 -8.35 4.91 -4.08
N THR A 209 -9.24 4.61 -3.15
CA THR A 209 -10.63 5.08 -3.21
C THR A 209 -11.23 5.34 -1.84
N SER A 210 -12.28 6.13 -1.79
CA SER A 210 -13.14 6.25 -0.61
C SER A 210 -14.15 5.10 -0.49
N ALA A 211 -14.41 4.39 -1.60
CA ALA A 211 -15.42 3.32 -1.69
C ALA A 211 -15.02 2.07 -0.92
N ASN A 212 -15.90 1.58 -0.05
CA ASN A 212 -15.78 0.24 0.52
C ASN A 212 -16.05 -0.85 -0.52
N PHE A 213 -15.62 -2.09 -0.21
CA PHE A 213 -15.93 -3.28 -1.04
C PHE A 213 -17.35 -3.79 -0.74
N THR A 214 -18.31 -2.87 -0.79
CA THR A 214 -19.73 -3.09 -0.49
C THR A 214 -20.60 -2.71 -1.69
N ASP A 215 -21.80 -3.24 -1.76
CA ASP A 215 -22.76 -2.85 -2.81
C ASP A 215 -22.97 -1.33 -2.87
N ARG A 216 -23.13 -0.69 -1.72
CA ARG A 216 -23.33 0.77 -1.65
C ARG A 216 -22.11 1.54 -2.14
N GLY A 217 -20.91 1.13 -1.72
CA GLY A 217 -19.66 1.78 -2.11
C GLY A 217 -19.39 1.64 -3.61
N GLN A 218 -19.79 0.53 -4.21
CA GLN A 218 -19.53 0.25 -5.62
C GLN A 218 -20.57 0.82 -6.59
N THR A 219 -21.82 1.05 -6.13
CA THR A 219 -22.94 1.35 -7.04
C THR A 219 -23.82 2.55 -6.68
N ARG A 220 -23.84 3.00 -5.40
CA ARG A 220 -24.86 3.95 -4.92
C ARG A 220 -24.34 5.20 -4.26
N ASN A 221 -23.26 5.09 -3.48
CA ASN A 221 -22.67 6.24 -2.81
C ASN A 221 -22.04 7.20 -3.80
N ILE A 222 -21.77 8.42 -3.36
CA ILE A 222 -20.81 9.28 -4.05
C ILE A 222 -19.43 8.93 -3.51
N GLU A 223 -18.60 8.33 -4.36
CA GLU A 223 -17.25 7.91 -4.02
C GLU A 223 -16.27 8.38 -5.09
N ALA A 224 -15.08 8.76 -4.67
CA ALA A 224 -14.01 9.16 -5.55
C ALA A 224 -12.77 8.30 -5.34
N GLY A 225 -12.09 7.99 -6.43
CA GLY A 225 -10.85 7.23 -6.40
C GLY A 225 -9.91 7.65 -7.51
N VAL A 226 -8.68 7.22 -7.41
CA VAL A 226 -7.65 7.42 -8.41
C VAL A 226 -6.97 6.08 -8.71
N LEU A 227 -6.96 5.71 -9.99
CA LEU A 227 -6.13 4.64 -10.49
C LEU A 227 -4.78 5.25 -10.89
N ILE A 228 -3.71 4.68 -10.38
CA ILE A 228 -2.33 5.12 -10.55
C ILE A 228 -1.57 3.98 -11.24
N GLU A 229 -1.24 4.15 -12.51
CA GLU A 229 -0.38 3.23 -13.25
C GLU A 229 1.07 3.77 -13.19
N ASP A 230 1.73 3.46 -12.06
CA ASP A 230 3.11 3.81 -11.78
C ASP A 230 3.72 2.73 -10.88
N ALA A 231 4.70 1.98 -11.40
CA ALA A 231 5.31 0.88 -10.68
C ALA A 231 6.04 1.35 -9.40
N HIS A 232 6.67 2.52 -9.44
CA HIS A 232 7.38 3.02 -8.27
C HIS A 232 6.43 3.36 -7.12
N PHE A 233 5.31 4.01 -7.41
CA PHE A 233 4.27 4.27 -6.42
C PHE A 233 3.66 2.97 -5.91
N ALA A 234 3.35 2.03 -6.81
CA ALA A 234 2.77 0.73 -6.45
C ALA A 234 3.70 -0.08 -5.54
N GLU A 235 5.01 -0.14 -5.88
CA GLU A 235 6.04 -0.78 -5.03
C GLU A 235 6.15 -0.12 -3.65
N GLN A 236 6.13 1.22 -3.58
CA GLN A 236 6.18 1.93 -2.31
C GLN A 236 4.96 1.61 -1.45
N LEU A 237 3.76 1.68 -2.01
CA LEU A 237 2.52 1.40 -1.28
C LEU A 237 2.46 -0.07 -0.84
N ALA A 238 2.80 -1.00 -1.72
CA ALA A 238 2.90 -2.42 -1.40
C ALA A 238 3.97 -2.70 -0.33
N GLY A 239 5.10 -2.00 -0.41
CA GLY A 239 6.17 -2.05 0.58
C GLY A 239 5.68 -1.68 1.98
N HIS A 240 4.87 -0.63 2.12
CA HIS A 240 4.26 -0.26 3.40
C HIS A 240 3.35 -1.35 3.96
N TRP A 241 2.49 -1.96 3.13
CA TRP A 241 1.64 -3.07 3.56
C TRP A 241 2.45 -4.29 4.02
N ARG A 242 3.49 -4.67 3.27
CA ARG A 242 4.39 -5.78 3.64
C ARG A 242 5.20 -5.48 4.91
N GLN A 243 5.57 -4.21 5.12
CA GLN A 243 6.29 -3.78 6.32
C GLN A 243 5.45 -3.94 7.59
N LEU A 244 4.12 -3.71 7.52
CA LEU A 244 3.22 -3.99 8.65
C LEU A 244 3.31 -5.46 9.10
N ILE A 245 3.46 -6.39 8.15
CA ILE A 245 3.64 -7.82 8.46
C ILE A 245 5.02 -8.06 9.09
N THR A 246 6.08 -7.54 8.46
CA THR A 246 7.47 -7.76 8.92
C THR A 246 7.71 -7.19 10.31
N GLU A 247 7.10 -6.05 10.63
CA GLU A 247 7.19 -5.39 11.93
C GLU A 247 6.15 -5.92 12.95
N THR A 248 5.40 -6.97 12.57
CA THR A 248 4.36 -7.59 13.43
C THR A 248 3.29 -6.61 13.93
N LEU A 249 3.04 -5.53 13.18
CA LEU A 249 1.99 -4.55 13.49
C LEU A 249 0.59 -5.04 13.11
N VAL A 250 0.52 -6.02 12.22
CA VAL A 250 -0.70 -6.76 11.87
C VAL A 250 -0.51 -8.25 12.17
N ARG A 251 -1.61 -8.96 12.38
CA ARG A 251 -1.64 -10.40 12.61
C ARG A 251 -2.21 -11.13 11.42
N ARG A 252 -1.61 -12.27 11.09
CA ARG A 252 -2.15 -13.16 10.07
C ARG A 252 -3.20 -14.07 10.71
N TYR A 253 -4.35 -14.19 10.06
CA TYR A 253 -5.33 -15.21 10.40
C TYR A 253 -4.79 -16.61 10.07
N THR A 254 -4.90 -17.54 11.00
CA THR A 254 -4.35 -18.91 10.87
C THR A 254 -5.42 -20.00 10.80
N GLY A 255 -6.74 -19.63 10.92
CA GLY A 255 -7.84 -20.58 10.80
C GLY A 255 -8.09 -21.35 12.06
#